data_5ae1f605bb119e7863d87d54d086f75b
#
_entry.id   5ae1f605bb119e7863d87d54d086f75b
#
_cell.length_a   1.000
_cell.length_b   1.000
_cell.length_c   1.000
_cell.angle_alpha   90.00
_cell.angle_beta   90.00
_cell.angle_gamma   90.00
#
_symmetry.space_group_name_H-M   'P 1'
#
loop_
_entity.id
_entity.type
_entity.pdbx_description
1 polymer ?
#
loop_
_entity_poly.entity_id
_entity_poly.type
_entity_poly.pdbx_seq_one_letter_code
_entity_poly.pdbx_strand_id
1 'polypeptide(L)'
;MAKASFANGANDSKRGIDFIGVTCSFVCHDGRGRVLMHKRSKNCRDEQGRWDNGGGSHEFGHKLEDTVAREIKEEYGVIPTEIKYIKTYDAIRKLEDGTPTHWVAIVFAAKVDPKKAKNNEPYKIDDIGWFNLDNLPSPLHSQVPHTLKSAKELGFIK
;
A
#
# COMPACT_ATOMS: atom_id res chain seq x y z
N MET A 1 -40.89 9.49 -5.29
CA MET A 1 -39.59 8.96 -4.80
C MET A 1 -39.06 9.92 -3.73
N ALA A 2 -39.05 9.49 -2.47
CA ALA A 2 -38.49 10.29 -1.39
C ALA A 2 -36.97 10.35 -1.55
N LYS A 3 -36.41 11.56 -1.75
CA LYS A 3 -34.98 11.79 -1.61
C LYS A 3 -34.60 11.55 -0.17
N ALA A 4 -33.87 10.48 0.11
CA ALA A 4 -33.22 10.31 1.40
C ALA A 4 -32.29 11.51 1.59
N SER A 5 -32.65 12.43 2.47
CA SER A 5 -31.74 13.46 2.92
C SER A 5 -30.74 12.77 3.83
N PHE A 6 -29.55 12.49 3.35
CA PHE A 6 -28.44 12.17 4.21
C PHE A 6 -28.15 13.42 5.04
N ALA A 7 -28.44 13.32 6.34
CA ALA A 7 -28.10 14.37 7.28
C ALA A 7 -26.60 14.64 7.16
N ASN A 8 -26.24 15.91 6.89
CA ASN A 8 -24.87 16.43 6.95
C ASN A 8 -24.37 16.50 8.40
N GLY A 9 -24.37 15.38 9.10
CA GLY A 9 -23.52 15.18 10.26
C GLY A 9 -22.16 14.76 9.73
N ALA A 10 -21.10 15.50 10.02
CA ALA A 10 -19.74 15.05 9.76
C ALA A 10 -19.61 13.66 10.37
N ASN A 11 -19.56 12.64 9.53
CA ASN A 11 -19.43 11.27 10.01
C ASN A 11 -17.95 11.09 10.36
N ASP A 12 -17.60 11.27 11.65
CA ASP A 12 -16.26 11.09 12.17
C ASP A 12 -15.81 9.62 12.19
N SER A 13 -16.59 8.73 11.56
CA SER A 13 -16.28 7.31 11.50
C SER A 13 -15.01 7.04 10.68
N LYS A 14 -14.13 6.22 11.27
CA LYS A 14 -12.78 5.95 10.76
C LYS A 14 -12.74 4.59 10.07
N ARG A 15 -12.31 4.59 8.79
CA ARG A 15 -12.07 3.37 8.02
C ARG A 15 -11.06 2.47 8.73
N GLY A 16 -11.36 1.19 8.76
CA GLY A 16 -10.51 0.18 9.39
C GLY A 16 -10.60 0.16 10.92
N ILE A 17 -11.39 1.04 11.54
CA ILE A 17 -11.64 1.10 13.00
C ILE A 17 -13.12 0.95 13.28
N ASP A 18 -13.96 1.84 12.80
CA ASP A 18 -15.40 1.83 13.02
C ASP A 18 -16.15 0.95 12.02
N PHE A 19 -15.55 0.73 10.86
CA PHE A 19 -16.00 -0.18 9.81
C PHE A 19 -14.81 -0.74 9.03
N ILE A 20 -15.01 -1.87 8.35
CA ILE A 20 -13.96 -2.51 7.53
C ILE A 20 -13.54 -1.55 6.43
N GLY A 21 -12.24 -1.21 6.39
CA GLY A 21 -11.64 -0.44 5.31
C GLY A 21 -11.22 -1.35 4.16
N VAL A 22 -11.16 -0.79 2.95
CA VAL A 22 -10.56 -1.45 1.78
C VAL A 22 -9.31 -0.69 1.37
N THR A 23 -8.20 -1.40 1.21
CA THR A 23 -6.93 -0.82 0.77
C THR A 23 -6.37 -1.57 -0.42
N CYS A 24 -5.77 -0.85 -1.35
CA CYS A 24 -4.95 -1.43 -2.41
C CYS A 24 -3.49 -1.31 -2.00
N SER A 25 -2.83 -2.46 -1.81
CA SER A 25 -1.39 -2.54 -1.58
C SER A 25 -0.69 -2.99 -2.84
N PHE A 26 0.56 -2.60 -3.01
CA PHE A 26 1.30 -3.00 -4.21
C PHE A 26 2.76 -3.29 -3.92
N VAL A 27 3.32 -4.20 -4.70
CA VAL A 27 4.75 -4.48 -4.78
C VAL A 27 5.25 -3.93 -6.11
N CYS A 28 5.92 -2.79 -6.09
CA CYS A 28 6.58 -2.26 -7.27
C CYS A 28 7.87 -3.03 -7.55
N HIS A 29 8.09 -3.44 -8.80
CA HIS A 29 9.29 -4.17 -9.21
C HIS A 29 9.85 -3.64 -10.55
N ASP A 30 11.13 -3.90 -10.79
CA ASP A 30 11.84 -3.46 -11.99
C ASP A 30 11.79 -4.49 -13.14
N GLY A 31 11.17 -5.65 -12.92
CA GLY A 31 11.14 -6.77 -13.85
C GLY A 31 12.46 -7.56 -13.91
N ARG A 32 13.43 -7.25 -13.03
CA ARG A 32 14.76 -7.88 -12.97
C ARG A 32 15.08 -8.49 -11.61
N GLY A 33 14.09 -8.58 -10.70
CA GLY A 33 14.21 -9.21 -9.40
C GLY A 33 14.35 -8.24 -8.22
N ARG A 34 14.35 -6.92 -8.46
CA ARG A 34 14.36 -5.94 -7.37
C ARG A 34 12.97 -5.39 -7.11
N VAL A 35 12.69 -5.10 -5.87
CA VAL A 35 11.47 -4.45 -5.39
C VAL A 35 11.77 -3.06 -4.86
N LEU A 36 10.86 -2.12 -5.12
CA LEU A 36 10.91 -0.78 -4.58
C LEU A 36 10.22 -0.75 -3.23
N MET A 37 10.88 -0.18 -2.24
CA MET A 37 10.33 -0.01 -0.91
C MET A 37 10.60 1.39 -0.40
N HIS A 38 9.80 1.83 0.57
CA HIS A 38 9.99 3.11 1.23
C HIS A 38 10.00 2.97 2.76
N LYS A 39 10.72 3.85 3.40
CA LYS A 39 10.75 3.97 4.86
C LYS A 39 9.67 4.94 5.31
N ARG A 40 8.76 4.46 6.15
CA ARG A 40 7.65 5.24 6.70
C ARG A 40 8.14 6.31 7.66
N SER A 41 7.71 7.56 7.45
CA SER A 41 8.08 8.66 8.33
C SER A 41 7.32 8.65 9.66
N LYS A 42 7.72 9.54 10.57
CA LYS A 42 7.00 9.80 11.82
C LYS A 42 5.58 10.34 11.65
N ASN A 43 5.23 10.82 10.45
CA ASN A 43 3.91 11.36 10.13
C ASN A 43 2.92 10.30 9.66
N CYS A 44 3.37 9.03 9.48
CA CYS A 44 2.48 7.92 9.21
C CYS A 44 1.65 7.57 10.45
N ARG A 45 0.45 7.06 10.22
CA ARG A 45 -0.48 6.68 11.29
C ARG A 45 0.07 5.59 12.21
N ASP A 46 0.78 4.62 11.66
CA ASP A 46 1.30 3.45 12.36
C ASP A 46 2.63 2.98 11.75
N GLU A 47 3.30 2.07 12.44
CA GLU A 47 4.52 1.40 12.01
C GLU A 47 5.59 2.35 11.43
N GLN A 48 5.78 3.49 12.08
CA GLN A 48 6.75 4.52 11.71
C GLN A 48 8.17 3.96 11.74
N GLY A 49 9.03 4.43 10.83
CA GLY A 49 10.42 3.98 10.70
C GLY A 49 10.59 2.59 10.07
N ARG A 50 9.51 1.91 9.72
CA ARG A 50 9.55 0.61 9.05
C ARG A 50 9.51 0.75 7.54
N TRP A 51 10.08 -0.24 6.86
CA TRP A 51 10.08 -0.30 5.40
C TRP A 51 8.83 -1.01 4.89
N ASP A 52 8.15 -0.38 3.93
CA ASP A 52 6.86 -0.79 3.39
C ASP A 52 6.91 -0.85 1.86
N ASN A 53 5.99 -1.59 1.27
CA ASN A 53 5.83 -1.66 -0.19
C ASN A 53 5.10 -0.46 -0.77
N GLY A 54 4.06 -0.01 -0.09
CA GLY A 54 3.16 1.04 -0.52
C GLY A 54 1.72 0.59 -0.64
N GLY A 55 0.84 1.55 -0.67
CA GLY A 55 -0.59 1.33 -0.76
C GLY A 55 -1.40 2.55 -0.36
N GLY A 56 -2.70 2.46 -0.57
CA GLY A 56 -3.63 3.50 -0.17
C GLY A 56 -5.07 3.01 -0.11
N SER A 57 -5.92 3.81 0.52
CA SER A 57 -7.34 3.50 0.65
C SER A 57 -8.02 3.47 -0.71
N HIS A 58 -8.82 2.42 -0.93
CA HIS A 58 -9.69 2.35 -2.10
C HIS A 58 -10.93 3.19 -1.85
N GLU A 59 -11.25 4.07 -2.77
CA GLU A 59 -12.31 5.04 -2.63
C GLU A 59 -13.51 4.70 -3.51
N PHE A 60 -14.69 5.14 -3.05
CA PHE A 60 -15.94 4.94 -3.77
C PHE A 60 -15.87 5.51 -5.21
N GLY A 61 -16.35 4.70 -6.16
CA GLY A 61 -16.41 5.09 -7.58
C GLY A 61 -15.11 4.87 -8.38
N HIS A 62 -14.05 4.39 -7.75
CA HIS A 62 -12.78 4.09 -8.43
C HIS A 62 -12.63 2.60 -8.73
N LYS A 63 -11.92 2.27 -9.82
CA LYS A 63 -11.48 0.91 -10.10
C LYS A 63 -10.20 0.60 -9.30
N LEU A 64 -9.97 -0.67 -8.99
CA LEU A 64 -8.82 -1.10 -8.20
C LEU A 64 -7.49 -0.70 -8.84
N GLU A 65 -7.33 -0.96 -10.14
CA GLU A 65 -6.10 -0.64 -10.87
C GLU A 65 -5.85 0.87 -10.96
N ASP A 66 -6.91 1.68 -11.06
CA ASP A 66 -6.78 3.15 -11.06
C ASP A 66 -6.30 3.65 -9.69
N THR A 67 -6.78 3.05 -8.60
CA THR A 67 -6.28 3.33 -7.25
C THR A 67 -4.80 2.99 -7.13
N VAL A 68 -4.39 1.81 -7.59
CA VAL A 68 -2.98 1.39 -7.56
C VAL A 68 -2.10 2.36 -8.35
N ALA A 69 -2.48 2.68 -9.59
CA ALA A 69 -1.71 3.60 -10.44
C ALA A 69 -1.61 5.01 -9.83
N ARG A 70 -2.69 5.52 -9.24
CA ARG A 70 -2.72 6.80 -8.56
C ARG A 70 -1.78 6.83 -7.35
N GLU A 71 -1.87 5.83 -6.48
CA GLU A 71 -1.04 5.74 -5.27
C GLU A 71 0.45 5.60 -5.61
N ILE A 72 0.80 4.79 -6.62
CA ILE A 72 2.19 4.68 -7.10
C ILE A 72 2.71 6.01 -7.61
N LYS A 73 1.87 6.76 -8.35
CA LYS A 73 2.25 8.10 -8.83
C LYS A 73 2.41 9.09 -7.69
N GLU A 74 1.53 9.05 -6.69
CA GLU A 74 1.61 9.92 -5.51
C GLU A 74 2.86 9.62 -4.67
N GLU A 75 3.13 8.35 -4.37
CA GLU A 75 4.25 7.94 -3.52
C GLU A 75 5.60 7.99 -4.24
N TYR A 76 5.66 7.51 -5.49
CA TYR A 76 6.91 7.30 -6.22
C TYR A 76 7.07 8.12 -7.50
N GLY A 77 6.11 8.95 -7.86
CA GLY A 77 6.18 9.84 -9.02
C GLY A 77 6.29 9.14 -10.38
N VAL A 78 5.92 7.86 -10.46
CA VAL A 78 6.04 7.04 -11.66
C VAL A 78 4.71 6.38 -12.02
N ILE A 79 4.46 6.19 -13.31
CA ILE A 79 3.29 5.47 -13.81
C ILE A 79 3.71 4.01 -14.06
N PRO A 80 3.03 3.02 -13.48
CA PRO A 80 3.33 1.62 -13.74
C PRO A 80 3.04 1.25 -15.20
N THR A 81 3.88 0.39 -15.77
CA THR A 81 3.71 -0.15 -17.13
C THR A 81 2.90 -1.43 -17.15
N GLU A 82 2.78 -2.10 -16.00
CA GLU A 82 2.01 -3.33 -15.81
C GLU A 82 1.50 -3.38 -14.38
N ILE A 83 0.23 -3.80 -14.20
CA ILE A 83 -0.40 -4.05 -12.90
C ILE A 83 -1.02 -5.45 -12.95
N LYS A 84 -0.65 -6.30 -12.01
CA LYS A 84 -1.14 -7.68 -11.90
C LYS A 84 -1.67 -7.94 -10.49
N TYR A 85 -2.86 -8.52 -10.39
CA TYR A 85 -3.42 -8.96 -9.12
C TYR A 85 -2.60 -10.08 -8.49
N ILE A 86 -2.37 -10.01 -7.19
CA ILE A 86 -1.69 -11.04 -6.41
C ILE A 86 -2.68 -11.79 -5.53
N LYS A 87 -3.30 -11.11 -4.57
CA LYS A 87 -4.24 -11.71 -3.61
C LYS A 87 -5.09 -10.68 -2.89
N THR A 88 -6.11 -11.18 -2.20
CA THR A 88 -6.91 -10.43 -1.24
C THR A 88 -6.86 -11.14 0.11
N TYR A 89 -6.71 -10.40 1.20
CA TYR A 89 -6.71 -10.96 2.54
C TYR A 89 -7.20 -9.94 3.57
N ASP A 90 -7.60 -10.44 4.75
CA ASP A 90 -7.96 -9.62 5.88
C ASP A 90 -6.71 -9.23 6.68
N ALA A 91 -6.41 -7.95 6.74
CA ALA A 91 -5.38 -7.40 7.59
C ALA A 91 -6.01 -6.95 8.93
N ILE A 92 -6.06 -7.87 9.88
CA ILE A 92 -6.58 -7.64 11.23
C ILE A 92 -5.40 -7.41 12.17
N ARG A 93 -5.32 -6.20 12.73
CA ARG A 93 -4.20 -5.78 13.56
C ARG A 93 -4.67 -4.95 14.75
N LYS A 94 -3.72 -4.51 15.56
CA LYS A 94 -3.93 -3.51 16.62
C LYS A 94 -2.95 -2.36 16.43
N LEU A 95 -3.42 -1.15 16.70
CA LEU A 95 -2.56 0.03 16.85
C LEU A 95 -1.77 -0.06 18.17
N GLU A 96 -0.78 0.82 18.37
CA GLU A 96 0.04 0.85 19.59
C GLU A 96 -0.79 1.02 20.87
N ASP A 97 -1.90 1.76 20.80
CA ASP A 97 -2.83 1.98 21.91
C ASP A 97 -3.79 0.80 22.14
N GLY A 98 -3.66 -0.30 21.39
CA GLY A 98 -4.51 -1.47 21.46
C GLY A 98 -5.79 -1.41 20.63
N THR A 99 -6.07 -0.29 19.96
CA THR A 99 -7.24 -0.16 19.08
C THR A 99 -7.22 -1.22 17.98
N PRO A 100 -8.25 -2.07 17.85
CA PRO A 100 -8.31 -3.05 16.77
C PRO A 100 -8.53 -2.37 15.42
N THR A 101 -7.93 -2.92 14.38
CA THR A 101 -8.11 -2.47 13.00
C THR A 101 -8.42 -3.64 12.08
N HIS A 102 -9.32 -3.42 11.12
CA HIS A 102 -9.68 -4.42 10.12
C HIS A 102 -9.72 -3.79 8.73
N TRP A 103 -8.82 -4.26 7.86
CA TRP A 103 -8.76 -3.86 6.46
C TRP A 103 -8.82 -5.08 5.55
N VAL A 104 -9.58 -4.99 4.48
CA VAL A 104 -9.46 -5.90 3.34
C VAL A 104 -8.37 -5.35 2.44
N ALA A 105 -7.25 -6.05 2.37
CA ALA A 105 -6.12 -5.66 1.54
C ALA A 105 -6.16 -6.41 0.21
N ILE A 106 -6.19 -5.65 -0.88
CA ILE A 106 -6.14 -6.15 -2.25
C ILE A 106 -4.74 -5.82 -2.79
N VAL A 107 -3.95 -6.85 -3.07
CA VAL A 107 -2.52 -6.72 -3.36
C VAL A 107 -2.23 -6.92 -4.84
N PHE A 108 -1.39 -6.05 -5.39
CA PHE A 108 -0.96 -6.07 -6.79
C PHE A 108 0.55 -6.07 -6.90
N ALA A 109 1.07 -6.69 -7.96
CA ALA A 109 2.43 -6.44 -8.45
C ALA A 109 2.37 -5.36 -9.53
N ALA A 110 3.26 -4.40 -9.47
CA ALA A 110 3.30 -3.29 -10.42
C ALA A 110 4.72 -3.10 -10.97
N LYS A 111 4.87 -3.23 -12.29
CA LYS A 111 6.15 -2.97 -12.95
C LYS A 111 6.33 -1.48 -13.19
N VAL A 112 7.45 -0.93 -12.73
CA VAL A 112 7.79 0.48 -12.89
C VAL A 112 9.21 0.65 -13.43
N ASP A 113 9.45 1.79 -14.10
CA ASP A 113 10.80 2.16 -14.56
C ASP A 113 11.64 2.61 -13.35
N PRO A 114 12.71 1.88 -13.00
CA PRO A 114 13.53 2.21 -11.85
C PRO A 114 14.27 3.55 -11.96
N LYS A 115 14.47 4.06 -13.18
CA LYS A 115 15.11 5.36 -13.42
C LYS A 115 14.19 6.55 -13.14
N LYS A 116 12.88 6.32 -13.14
CA LYS A 116 11.86 7.36 -12.94
C LYS A 116 11.31 7.41 -11.51
N ALA A 117 11.42 6.30 -10.76
CA ALA A 117 10.92 6.22 -9.39
C ALA A 117 11.74 7.13 -8.47
N LYS A 118 11.04 7.93 -7.67
CA LYS A 118 11.60 8.87 -6.69
C LYS A 118 10.70 8.96 -5.46
N ASN A 119 11.21 9.51 -4.35
CA ASN A 119 10.36 9.90 -3.23
C ASN A 119 9.53 11.13 -3.62
N ASN A 120 8.26 10.93 -3.90
CA ASN A 120 7.32 11.99 -4.30
C ASN A 120 6.39 12.41 -3.15
N GLU A 121 6.51 11.81 -1.98
CA GLU A 121 5.70 12.12 -0.80
C GLU A 121 6.58 12.26 0.47
N PRO A 122 7.52 13.23 0.52
CA PRO A 122 8.52 13.32 1.57
C PRO A 122 7.95 13.55 2.97
N TYR A 123 6.70 14.00 3.09
CA TYR A 123 6.02 14.12 4.36
C TYR A 123 5.77 12.76 5.03
N LYS A 124 5.44 11.73 4.24
CA LYS A 124 5.15 10.37 4.73
C LYS A 124 6.30 9.39 4.51
N ILE A 125 7.25 9.72 3.65
CA ILE A 125 8.32 8.84 3.21
C ILE A 125 9.66 9.48 3.53
N ASP A 126 10.44 8.86 4.42
CA ASP A 126 11.77 9.33 4.79
C ASP A 126 12.83 8.93 3.76
N ASP A 127 12.68 7.74 3.15
CA ASP A 127 13.65 7.20 2.19
C ASP A 127 12.99 6.19 1.26
N ILE A 128 13.56 5.98 0.07
CA ILE A 128 13.19 4.92 -0.86
C ILE A 128 14.42 4.13 -1.30
N GLY A 129 14.23 2.87 -1.67
CA GLY A 129 15.32 2.05 -2.19
C GLY A 129 14.83 0.86 -2.99
N TRP A 130 15.74 0.37 -3.85
CA TRP A 130 15.56 -0.86 -4.62
C TRP A 130 16.31 -2.00 -3.95
N PHE A 131 15.63 -3.10 -3.64
CA PHE A 131 16.17 -4.20 -2.87
C PHE A 131 15.97 -5.54 -3.56
N ASN A 132 16.97 -6.41 -3.47
CA ASN A 132 16.79 -7.83 -3.78
C ASN A 132 16.06 -8.52 -2.63
N LEU A 133 15.33 -9.60 -2.92
CA LEU A 133 14.55 -10.31 -1.90
C LEU A 133 15.40 -10.98 -0.82
N ASP A 134 16.64 -11.30 -1.12
CA ASP A 134 17.62 -11.87 -0.20
C ASP A 134 18.37 -10.83 0.66
N ASN A 135 18.17 -9.55 0.36
CA ASN A 135 18.81 -8.44 1.08
C ASN A 135 17.81 -7.27 1.28
N LEU A 136 16.71 -7.55 1.98
CA LEU A 136 15.70 -6.57 2.31
C LEU A 136 16.16 -5.64 3.44
N PRO A 137 15.67 -4.41 3.48
CA PRO A 137 15.96 -3.49 4.58
C PRO A 137 15.25 -3.93 5.88
N SER A 138 15.64 -3.35 7.00
CA SER A 138 15.06 -3.67 8.31
C SER A 138 14.87 -2.38 9.13
N PRO A 139 13.82 -2.31 9.99
CA PRO A 139 12.74 -3.28 10.16
C PRO A 139 11.68 -3.18 9.05
N LEU A 140 11.00 -4.28 8.75
CA LEU A 140 9.90 -4.33 7.80
C LEU A 140 8.56 -3.99 8.45
N HIS A 141 7.67 -3.37 7.69
CA HIS A 141 6.25 -3.27 8.03
C HIS A 141 5.64 -4.68 8.14
N SER A 142 4.73 -4.88 9.10
CA SER A 142 4.19 -6.19 9.45
C SER A 142 3.56 -6.96 8.28
N GLN A 143 3.03 -6.26 7.29
CA GLN A 143 2.36 -6.88 6.14
C GLN A 143 3.30 -7.21 4.96
N VAL A 144 4.51 -6.65 4.93
CA VAL A 144 5.48 -6.84 3.84
C VAL A 144 5.84 -8.30 3.63
N PRO A 145 6.15 -9.13 4.65
CA PRO A 145 6.49 -10.54 4.43
C PRO A 145 5.40 -11.32 3.69
N HIS A 146 4.12 -11.04 4.00
CA HIS A 146 2.99 -11.69 3.33
C HIS A 146 2.87 -11.32 1.86
N THR A 147 3.04 -10.05 1.54
CA THR A 147 2.90 -9.55 0.16
C THR A 147 4.05 -10.03 -0.72
N LEU A 148 5.29 -9.95 -0.23
CA LEU A 148 6.48 -10.39 -0.97
C LEU A 148 6.49 -11.91 -1.20
N LYS A 149 6.12 -12.70 -0.19
CA LYS A 149 6.00 -14.15 -0.33
C LYS A 149 5.05 -14.52 -1.46
N SER A 150 3.85 -13.94 -1.47
CA SER A 150 2.85 -14.22 -2.50
C SER A 150 3.27 -13.75 -3.88
N ALA A 151 3.91 -12.59 -3.99
CA ALA A 151 4.44 -12.09 -5.26
C ALA A 151 5.52 -13.00 -5.83
N LYS A 152 6.38 -13.57 -4.96
CA LYS A 152 7.41 -14.54 -5.35
C LYS A 152 6.79 -15.87 -5.79
N GLU A 153 5.85 -16.43 -5.02
CA GLU A 153 5.18 -17.70 -5.34
C GLU A 153 4.44 -17.65 -6.67
N LEU A 154 3.89 -16.51 -7.04
CA LEU A 154 3.22 -16.29 -8.33
C LEU A 154 4.19 -15.89 -9.46
N GLY A 155 5.47 -15.77 -9.20
CA GLY A 155 6.50 -15.50 -10.21
C GLY A 155 6.57 -14.05 -10.68
N PHE A 156 5.95 -13.09 -9.99
CA PHE A 156 6.04 -11.67 -10.33
C PHE A 156 7.39 -11.06 -9.97
N ILE A 157 8.03 -11.59 -8.93
CA ILE A 157 9.36 -11.23 -8.47
C ILE A 157 10.19 -12.49 -8.25
N LYS A 158 11.51 -12.36 -8.37
CA LYS A 158 12.46 -13.50 -8.24
C LYS A 158 13.12 -13.56 -6.88
#